data_7d8eb819f845a88d65eb58bb9888d63d
#
_entry.id   7d8eb819f845a88d65eb58bb9888d63d
#
_cell.length_a   1.000
_cell.length_b   1.000
_cell.length_c   1.000
_cell.angle_alpha   90.00
_cell.angle_beta   90.00
_cell.angle_gamma   90.00
#
_symmetry.space_group_name_H-M   'P 1'
#
loop_
_entity.id
_entity.type
_entity.pdbx_description
1 polymer ?
#
loop_
_entity_poly.entity_id
_entity_poly.type
_entity_poly.pdbx_seq_one_letter_code
_entity_poly.pdbx_strand_id
1 'polypeptide(L)'
;MDFPPPERRLLAIMACTFFGLYFGYYGLSTWIAVLVDSAGIGDAYTVAIYYALATLPGNVIGFLLIDRIGRRRLLAGAMGLSACFGVLLVVTLSIAPDSIRSTLAVAAALLVNASTTAGFAALDALAAESFCTKRKATAVGLLCAVGRVASIGAQVVNASLSKSPPLLVAVTASLMALGAASVFALPSPEVVEEVAVDAARGEPIV
;
A
#
# COMPACT_ATOMS: atom_id res chain seq x y z
N MET A 1 -6.96 -1.78 -27.28
CA MET A 1 -7.82 -2.59 -26.40
C MET A 1 -8.74 -1.64 -25.65
N ASP A 2 -10.03 -1.72 -25.95
CA ASP A 2 -11.00 -0.84 -25.31
C ASP A 2 -11.63 -1.55 -24.10
N PHE A 3 -11.38 -0.99 -22.91
CA PHE A 3 -12.12 -1.37 -21.73
C PHE A 3 -13.50 -0.70 -21.76
N PRO A 4 -14.59 -1.41 -21.47
CA PRO A 4 -15.90 -0.78 -21.35
C PRO A 4 -15.93 0.25 -20.20
N PRO A 5 -16.86 1.23 -20.23
CA PRO A 5 -16.88 2.33 -19.28
C PRO A 5 -16.78 1.94 -17.80
N PRO A 6 -17.52 0.90 -17.31
CA PRO A 6 -17.42 0.49 -15.90
C PRO A 6 -16.07 -0.12 -15.55
N GLU A 7 -15.44 -0.91 -16.46
CA GLU A 7 -14.10 -1.44 -16.23
C GLU A 7 -13.04 -0.34 -16.23
N ARG A 8 -13.19 0.73 -17.04
CA ARG A 8 -12.29 1.89 -17.01
C ARG A 8 -12.32 2.60 -15.68
N ARG A 9 -13.52 2.79 -15.11
CA ARG A 9 -13.67 3.40 -13.79
C ARG A 9 -13.04 2.53 -12.70
N LEU A 10 -13.30 1.23 -12.74
CA LEU A 10 -12.69 0.26 -11.81
C LEU A 10 -11.17 0.29 -11.92
N LEU A 11 -10.63 0.24 -13.14
CA LEU A 11 -9.19 0.31 -13.41
C LEU A 11 -8.57 1.60 -12.86
N ALA A 12 -9.22 2.75 -13.04
CA ALA A 12 -8.74 4.03 -12.53
C ALA A 12 -8.70 4.08 -11.00
N ILE A 13 -9.75 3.59 -10.33
CA ILE A 13 -9.78 3.55 -8.86
C ILE A 13 -8.71 2.59 -8.34
N MET A 14 -8.58 1.40 -8.93
CA MET A 14 -7.54 0.45 -8.57
C MET A 14 -6.14 1.00 -8.84
N ALA A 15 -5.94 1.76 -9.92
CA ALA A 15 -4.66 2.41 -10.21
C ALA A 15 -4.27 3.40 -9.11
N CYS A 16 -5.22 4.19 -8.57
CA CYS A 16 -4.98 5.06 -7.42
C CYS A 16 -4.59 4.26 -6.18
N THR A 17 -5.24 3.12 -5.93
CA THR A 17 -4.92 2.25 -4.80
C THR A 17 -3.52 1.64 -4.96
N PHE A 18 -3.19 1.11 -6.14
CA PHE A 18 -1.85 0.61 -6.48
C PHE A 18 -0.79 1.69 -6.29
N PHE A 19 -1.05 2.90 -6.81
CA PHE A 19 -0.14 4.03 -6.65
C PHE A 19 0.13 4.32 -5.18
N GLY A 20 -0.90 4.47 -4.36
CA GLY A 20 -0.76 4.80 -2.93
C GLY A 20 -0.01 3.72 -2.16
N LEU A 21 -0.36 2.43 -2.35
CA LEU A 21 0.27 1.31 -1.65
C LEU A 21 1.74 1.15 -2.06
N TYR A 22 2.03 1.18 -3.36
CA TYR A 22 3.40 1.03 -3.88
C TYR A 22 4.28 2.21 -3.50
N PHE A 23 3.78 3.44 -3.60
CA PHE A 23 4.50 4.63 -3.15
C PHE A 23 4.83 4.53 -1.66
N GLY A 24 3.84 4.19 -0.84
CA GLY A 24 4.00 4.05 0.61
C GLY A 24 5.03 3.00 1.00
N TYR A 25 4.88 1.80 0.47
CA TYR A 25 5.77 0.69 0.79
C TYR A 25 7.22 0.95 0.34
N TYR A 26 7.41 1.22 -0.95
CA TYR A 26 8.76 1.43 -1.48
C TYR A 26 9.40 2.72 -1.00
N GLY A 27 8.56 3.74 -0.67
CA GLY A 27 9.04 4.96 -0.05
C GLY A 27 9.68 4.71 1.31
N LEU A 28 9.09 3.87 2.16
CA LEU A 28 9.67 3.56 3.47
C LEU A 28 10.73 2.45 3.40
N SER A 29 10.46 1.35 2.70
CA SER A 29 11.33 0.18 2.73
C SER A 29 12.75 0.46 2.20
N THR A 30 12.87 1.29 1.19
CA THR A 30 14.18 1.65 0.63
C THR A 30 14.93 2.65 1.52
N TRP A 31 14.19 3.55 2.18
CA TRP A 31 14.79 4.65 2.95
C TRP A 31 14.87 4.37 4.45
N ILE A 32 14.43 3.21 4.94
CA ILE A 32 14.41 2.89 6.36
C ILE A 32 15.80 2.99 7.01
N ALA A 33 16.83 2.49 6.34
CA ALA A 33 18.21 2.58 6.84
C ALA A 33 18.70 4.03 6.94
N VAL A 34 18.40 4.85 5.93
CA VAL A 34 18.73 6.27 5.91
C VAL A 34 17.95 7.05 6.97
N LEU A 35 16.67 6.71 7.16
CA LEU A 35 15.83 7.32 8.19
C LEU A 35 16.36 7.03 9.60
N VAL A 36 16.77 5.79 9.85
CA VAL A 36 17.31 5.34 11.14
C VAL A 36 18.63 6.04 11.44
N ASP A 37 19.54 6.09 10.46
CA ASP A 37 20.84 6.74 10.57
C ASP A 37 20.69 8.25 10.78
N SER A 38 19.89 8.93 9.97
CA SER A 38 19.65 10.38 10.04
C SER A 38 18.94 10.81 11.32
N ALA A 39 18.13 9.94 11.90
CA ALA A 39 17.41 10.20 13.14
C ALA A 39 18.18 9.75 14.41
N GLY A 40 19.36 9.11 14.24
CA GLY A 40 20.16 8.59 15.36
C GLY A 40 19.46 7.49 16.17
N ILE A 41 18.67 6.65 15.52
CA ILE A 41 17.76 5.66 16.19
C ILE A 41 18.43 4.29 16.35
N GLY A 42 19.76 4.20 16.43
CA GLY A 42 20.46 2.93 16.63
C GLY A 42 21.13 2.43 15.35
N ASP A 43 21.43 1.11 15.31
CA ASP A 43 22.13 0.51 14.18
C ASP A 43 21.19 0.30 12.98
N ALA A 44 21.46 1.00 11.88
CA ALA A 44 20.62 0.99 10.68
C ALA A 44 20.48 -0.41 10.05
N TYR A 45 21.52 -1.24 10.11
CA TYR A 45 21.48 -2.60 9.56
C TYR A 45 20.58 -3.52 10.38
N THR A 46 20.68 -3.45 11.70
CA THR A 46 19.84 -4.23 12.61
C THR A 46 18.36 -3.86 12.44
N VAL A 47 18.04 -2.57 12.33
CA VAL A 47 16.67 -2.12 12.10
C VAL A 47 16.16 -2.55 10.73
N ALA A 48 16.99 -2.49 9.69
CA ALA A 48 16.62 -2.95 8.36
C ALA A 48 16.31 -4.47 8.34
N ILE A 49 17.05 -5.27 9.09
CA ILE A 49 16.77 -6.72 9.24
C ILE A 49 15.41 -6.93 9.94
N TYR A 50 15.15 -6.25 11.06
CA TYR A 50 13.85 -6.35 11.74
C TYR A 50 12.71 -5.86 10.86
N TYR A 51 12.93 -4.80 10.08
CA TYR A 51 11.95 -4.31 9.12
C TYR A 51 11.63 -5.37 8.06
N ALA A 52 12.63 -6.02 7.50
CA ALA A 52 12.44 -7.13 6.56
C ALA A 52 11.71 -8.32 7.20
N LEU A 53 12.08 -8.70 8.43
CA LEU A 53 11.42 -9.78 9.17
C LEU A 53 9.95 -9.49 9.47
N ALA A 54 9.57 -8.23 9.65
CA ALA A 54 8.18 -7.83 9.89
C ALA A 54 7.25 -8.11 8.70
N THR A 55 7.79 -8.39 7.50
CA THR A 55 6.99 -8.83 6.35
C THR A 55 6.39 -10.22 6.58
N LEU A 56 7.05 -11.10 7.36
CA LEU A 56 6.57 -12.45 7.61
C LEU A 56 5.23 -12.46 8.36
N PRO A 57 5.10 -11.84 9.56
CA PRO A 57 3.81 -11.77 10.23
C PRO A 57 2.77 -11.02 9.41
N GLY A 58 3.15 -9.99 8.65
CA GLY A 58 2.24 -9.29 7.74
C GLY A 58 1.63 -10.21 6.69
N ASN A 59 2.45 -11.01 6.02
CA ASN A 59 1.99 -12.01 5.05
C ASN A 59 1.10 -13.07 5.68
N VAL A 60 1.48 -13.62 6.85
CA VAL A 60 0.68 -14.64 7.55
C VAL A 60 -0.68 -14.07 7.95
N ILE A 61 -0.72 -12.87 8.52
CA ILE A 61 -1.97 -12.20 8.87
C ILE A 61 -2.82 -11.95 7.63
N GLY A 62 -2.22 -11.43 6.55
CA GLY A 62 -2.90 -11.22 5.27
C GLY A 62 -3.52 -12.50 4.74
N PHE A 63 -2.77 -13.60 4.70
CA PHE A 63 -3.26 -14.89 4.27
C PHE A 63 -4.41 -15.45 5.12
N LEU A 64 -4.32 -15.36 6.44
CA LEU A 64 -5.34 -15.86 7.35
C LEU A 64 -6.63 -15.03 7.34
N LEU A 65 -6.52 -13.72 7.11
CA LEU A 65 -7.64 -12.79 7.18
C LEU A 65 -8.35 -12.59 5.84
N ILE A 66 -7.70 -12.87 4.70
CA ILE A 66 -8.23 -12.58 3.38
C ILE A 66 -9.57 -13.28 3.12
N ASP A 67 -9.71 -14.53 3.55
CA ASP A 67 -10.93 -15.32 3.38
C ASP A 67 -11.98 -15.05 4.47
N ARG A 68 -11.57 -14.55 5.64
CA ARG A 68 -12.49 -14.27 6.75
C ARG A 68 -13.15 -12.89 6.64
N ILE A 69 -12.37 -11.88 6.30
CA ILE A 69 -12.82 -10.47 6.31
C ILE A 69 -13.23 -10.02 4.90
N GLY A 70 -12.68 -10.69 3.87
CA GLY A 70 -12.84 -10.33 2.46
C GLY A 70 -11.76 -9.35 1.99
N ARG A 71 -11.37 -9.48 0.70
CA ARG A 71 -10.23 -8.79 0.07
C ARG A 71 -10.29 -7.27 0.24
N ARG A 72 -11.47 -6.66 -0.04
CA ARG A 72 -11.67 -5.21 0.02
C ARG A 72 -11.55 -4.64 1.43
N ARG A 73 -12.18 -5.32 2.42
CA ARG A 73 -12.12 -4.86 3.81
C ARG A 73 -10.72 -5.02 4.40
N LEU A 74 -10.06 -6.13 4.07
CA LEU A 74 -8.67 -6.35 4.48
C LEU A 74 -7.75 -5.28 3.89
N LEU A 75 -7.88 -4.97 2.59
CA LEU A 75 -7.09 -3.93 1.93
C LEU A 75 -7.30 -2.55 2.57
N ALA A 76 -8.56 -2.14 2.77
CA ALA A 76 -8.88 -0.87 3.40
C ALA A 76 -8.33 -0.79 4.84
N GLY A 77 -8.50 -1.87 5.62
CA GLY A 77 -7.99 -1.96 6.99
C GLY A 77 -6.47 -1.93 7.05
N ALA A 78 -5.80 -2.70 6.21
CA ALA A 78 -4.35 -2.76 6.15
C ALA A 78 -3.71 -1.42 5.74
N MET A 79 -4.25 -0.76 4.71
CA MET A 79 -3.77 0.56 4.28
C MET A 79 -4.09 1.65 5.32
N GLY A 80 -5.28 1.60 5.94
CA GLY A 80 -5.68 2.52 7.01
C GLY A 80 -4.78 2.38 8.25
N LEU A 81 -4.52 1.15 8.70
CA LEU A 81 -3.60 0.88 9.80
C LEU A 81 -2.19 1.34 9.47
N SER A 82 -1.71 1.07 8.27
CA SER A 82 -0.40 1.52 7.84
C SER A 82 -0.28 3.05 7.82
N ALA A 83 -1.32 3.77 7.38
CA ALA A 83 -1.36 5.22 7.45
C ALA A 83 -1.36 5.72 8.91
N CYS A 84 -2.12 5.10 9.81
CA CYS A 84 -2.13 5.43 11.24
C CYS A 84 -0.76 5.22 11.89
N PHE A 85 -0.11 4.08 11.62
CA PHE A 85 1.24 3.83 12.12
C PHE A 85 2.29 4.75 11.48
N GLY A 86 2.08 5.17 10.21
CA GLY A 86 2.88 6.19 9.57
C GLY A 86 2.78 7.54 10.28
N VAL A 87 1.57 7.96 10.65
CA VAL A 87 1.36 9.17 11.47
C VAL A 87 2.02 9.03 12.85
N LEU A 88 1.89 7.86 13.49
CA LEU A 88 2.57 7.58 14.76
C LEU A 88 4.09 7.73 14.61
N LEU A 89 4.66 7.23 13.52
CA LEU A 89 6.08 7.37 13.23
C LEU A 89 6.49 8.85 13.06
N VAL A 90 5.70 9.66 12.34
CA VAL A 90 5.92 11.11 12.20
C VAL A 90 5.92 11.80 13.56
N VAL A 91 4.91 11.53 14.39
CA VAL A 91 4.78 12.12 15.73
C VAL A 91 5.97 11.73 16.60
N THR A 92 6.36 10.45 16.55
CA THR A 92 7.51 9.94 17.32
C THR A 92 8.81 10.63 16.91
N LEU A 93 9.06 10.80 15.62
CA LEU A 93 10.26 11.46 15.11
C LEU A 93 10.29 12.96 15.44
N SER A 94 9.11 13.60 15.59
CA SER A 94 9.01 15.05 15.79
C SER A 94 8.98 15.47 17.25
N ILE A 95 8.34 14.68 18.16
CA ILE A 95 7.97 15.14 19.50
C ILE A 95 8.45 14.20 20.61
N ALA A 96 8.76 12.91 20.30
CA ALA A 96 9.07 11.96 21.35
C ALA A 96 10.39 12.28 22.08
N PRO A 97 10.46 12.09 23.40
CA PRO A 97 11.70 12.21 24.20
C PRO A 97 12.76 11.22 23.70
N ASP A 98 14.01 11.60 23.76
CA ASP A 98 15.14 10.78 23.23
C ASP A 98 15.20 9.39 23.87
N SER A 99 14.77 9.27 25.13
CA SER A 99 14.79 7.99 25.88
C SER A 99 13.92 6.88 25.27
N ILE A 100 12.82 7.23 24.61
CA ILE A 100 11.87 6.24 24.01
C ILE A 100 11.72 6.38 22.50
N ARG A 101 12.28 7.43 21.89
CA ARG A 101 12.16 7.75 20.47
C ARG A 101 12.61 6.58 19.60
N SER A 102 13.76 6.00 19.88
CA SER A 102 14.32 4.90 19.09
C SER A 102 13.41 3.68 19.10
N THR A 103 12.99 3.23 20.27
CA THR A 103 12.16 2.04 20.40
C THR A 103 10.79 2.23 19.74
N LEU A 104 10.17 3.39 19.97
CA LEU A 104 8.83 3.67 19.44
C LEU A 104 8.85 3.87 17.93
N ALA A 105 9.87 4.53 17.39
CA ALA A 105 10.03 4.72 15.95
C ALA A 105 10.27 3.39 15.22
N VAL A 106 11.13 2.53 15.76
CA VAL A 106 11.35 1.20 15.19
C VAL A 106 10.07 0.38 15.24
N ALA A 107 9.38 0.32 16.38
CA ALA A 107 8.12 -0.40 16.51
C ALA A 107 7.05 0.11 15.52
N ALA A 108 6.88 1.43 15.39
CA ALA A 108 5.96 2.02 14.42
C ALA A 108 6.32 1.65 12.98
N ALA A 109 7.60 1.69 12.60
CA ALA A 109 8.07 1.32 11.28
C ALA A 109 7.81 -0.17 10.97
N LEU A 110 8.03 -1.07 11.93
CA LEU A 110 7.74 -2.50 11.78
C LEU A 110 6.24 -2.75 11.57
N LEU A 111 5.39 -2.03 12.31
CA LEU A 111 3.93 -2.14 12.19
C LEU A 111 3.43 -1.58 10.84
N VAL A 112 4.02 -0.48 10.35
CA VAL A 112 3.77 0.02 8.98
C VAL A 112 4.08 -1.08 7.98
N ASN A 113 5.26 -1.70 8.06
CA ASN A 113 5.66 -2.73 7.11
C ASN A 113 4.75 -3.95 7.14
N ALA A 114 4.46 -4.49 8.32
CA ALA A 114 3.58 -5.64 8.45
C ALA A 114 2.16 -5.37 7.93
N SER A 115 1.60 -4.20 8.26
CA SER A 115 0.27 -3.79 7.78
C SER A 115 0.25 -3.62 6.26
N THR A 116 1.26 -2.96 5.68
CA THR A 116 1.36 -2.74 4.24
C THR A 116 1.49 -4.06 3.48
N THR A 117 2.28 -4.99 4.01
CA THR A 117 2.49 -6.31 3.40
C THR A 117 1.19 -7.12 3.36
N ALA A 118 0.39 -7.08 4.43
CA ALA A 118 -0.95 -7.67 4.42
C ALA A 118 -1.86 -7.01 3.36
N GLY A 119 -1.71 -5.71 3.13
CA GLY A 119 -2.40 -4.96 2.08
C GLY A 119 -2.03 -5.42 0.67
N PHE A 120 -0.77 -5.74 0.40
CA PHE A 120 -0.35 -6.27 -0.91
C PHE A 120 -1.05 -7.58 -1.26
N ALA A 121 -1.12 -8.53 -0.33
CA ALA A 121 -1.80 -9.79 -0.55
C ALA A 121 -3.28 -9.59 -0.94
N ALA A 122 -3.95 -8.65 -0.27
CA ALA A 122 -5.35 -8.31 -0.56
C ALA A 122 -5.51 -7.57 -1.89
N LEU A 123 -4.58 -6.66 -2.22
CA LEU A 123 -4.60 -5.87 -3.46
C LEU A 123 -4.40 -6.75 -4.69
N ASP A 124 -3.41 -7.65 -4.65
CA ASP A 124 -3.11 -8.56 -5.76
C ASP A 124 -4.25 -9.55 -6.00
N ALA A 125 -4.84 -10.10 -4.92
CA ALA A 125 -6.01 -10.96 -5.03
C ALA A 125 -7.22 -10.20 -5.62
N LEU A 126 -7.49 -8.98 -5.13
CA LEU A 126 -8.58 -8.14 -5.64
C LEU A 126 -8.38 -7.79 -7.12
N ALA A 127 -7.16 -7.43 -7.53
CA ALA A 127 -6.85 -7.16 -8.93
C ALA A 127 -7.05 -8.39 -9.81
N ALA A 128 -6.67 -9.56 -9.32
CA ALA A 128 -6.83 -10.81 -10.05
C ALA A 128 -8.30 -11.24 -10.21
N GLU A 129 -9.17 -10.88 -9.31
CA GLU A 129 -10.59 -11.26 -9.31
C GLU A 129 -11.50 -10.23 -9.99
N SER A 130 -11.06 -8.98 -10.11
CA SER A 130 -11.90 -7.85 -10.54
C SER A 130 -12.08 -7.71 -12.06
N PHE A 131 -11.33 -8.45 -12.87
CA PHE A 131 -11.36 -8.32 -14.33
C PHE A 131 -11.69 -9.63 -15.02
N CYS A 132 -12.44 -9.55 -16.13
CA CYS A 132 -12.79 -10.71 -16.92
C CYS A 132 -11.53 -11.38 -17.50
N THR A 133 -11.57 -12.71 -17.65
CA THR A 133 -10.41 -13.54 -18.06
C THR A 133 -9.70 -13.04 -19.31
N LYS A 134 -10.43 -12.52 -20.29
CA LYS A 134 -9.87 -12.03 -21.57
C LYS A 134 -8.98 -10.78 -21.41
N ARG A 135 -9.27 -9.92 -20.41
CA ARG A 135 -8.60 -8.63 -20.17
C ARG A 135 -7.79 -8.59 -18.89
N LYS A 136 -7.93 -9.60 -18.04
CA LYS A 136 -7.26 -9.71 -16.74
C LYS A 136 -5.76 -9.46 -16.80
N ALA A 137 -5.05 -10.15 -17.69
CA ALA A 137 -3.61 -10.02 -17.81
C ALA A 137 -3.19 -8.58 -18.18
N THR A 138 -3.92 -7.93 -19.09
CA THR A 138 -3.65 -6.55 -19.49
C THR A 138 -3.97 -5.57 -18.38
N ALA A 139 -5.10 -5.74 -17.68
CA ALA A 139 -5.50 -4.88 -16.57
C ALA A 139 -4.49 -4.97 -15.40
N VAL A 140 -4.16 -6.19 -14.97
CA VAL A 140 -3.17 -6.41 -13.92
C VAL A 140 -1.79 -5.88 -14.32
N GLY A 141 -1.35 -6.13 -15.56
CA GLY A 141 -0.09 -5.58 -16.07
C GLY A 141 -0.04 -4.05 -16.04
N LEU A 142 -1.14 -3.38 -16.39
CA LEU A 142 -1.24 -1.92 -16.34
C LEU A 142 -1.21 -1.41 -14.89
N LEU A 143 -1.92 -2.06 -13.97
CA LEU A 143 -1.89 -1.73 -12.54
C LEU A 143 -0.49 -1.90 -11.95
N CYS A 144 0.19 -2.99 -12.27
CA CYS A 144 1.59 -3.19 -11.89
C CYS A 144 2.51 -2.10 -12.45
N ALA A 145 2.31 -1.67 -13.71
CA ALA A 145 3.08 -0.58 -14.29
C ALA A 145 2.88 0.73 -13.53
N VAL A 146 1.64 1.06 -13.15
CA VAL A 146 1.33 2.22 -12.29
C VAL A 146 2.06 2.11 -10.95
N GLY A 147 2.04 0.92 -10.32
CA GLY A 147 2.78 0.67 -9.08
C GLY A 147 4.28 0.90 -9.23
N ARG A 148 4.89 0.48 -10.35
CA ARG A 148 6.32 0.72 -10.63
C ARG A 148 6.63 2.20 -10.81
N VAL A 149 5.79 2.94 -11.53
CA VAL A 149 5.91 4.40 -11.65
C VAL A 149 5.81 5.07 -10.27
N ALA A 150 4.87 4.64 -9.44
CA ALA A 150 4.74 5.12 -8.07
C ALA A 150 6.00 4.85 -7.23
N SER A 151 6.58 3.64 -7.34
CA SER A 151 7.82 3.27 -6.65
C SER A 151 9.00 4.16 -7.06
N ILE A 152 9.15 4.43 -8.35
CA ILE A 152 10.19 5.33 -8.87
C ILE A 152 9.95 6.76 -8.37
N GLY A 153 8.71 7.25 -8.45
CA GLY A 153 8.32 8.56 -7.93
C GLY A 153 8.64 8.70 -6.44
N ALA A 154 8.38 7.65 -5.65
CA ALA A 154 8.71 7.62 -4.22
C ALA A 154 10.21 7.82 -3.98
N GLN A 155 11.09 7.20 -4.78
CA GLN A 155 12.54 7.37 -4.63
C GLN A 155 12.97 8.81 -4.90
N VAL A 156 12.45 9.42 -5.97
CA VAL A 156 12.78 10.81 -6.34
C VAL A 156 12.32 11.80 -5.27
N VAL A 157 11.08 11.65 -4.80
CA VAL A 157 10.52 12.50 -3.73
C VAL A 157 11.30 12.34 -2.44
N ASN A 158 11.55 11.10 -2.02
CA ASN A 158 12.26 10.82 -0.78
C ASN A 158 13.72 11.26 -0.82
N ALA A 159 14.41 11.15 -1.96
CA ALA A 159 15.76 11.69 -2.13
C ALA A 159 15.78 13.20 -1.86
N SER A 160 14.78 13.93 -2.34
CA SER A 160 14.67 15.38 -2.11
C SER A 160 14.34 15.71 -0.65
N LEU A 161 13.66 14.82 0.08
CA LEU A 161 13.21 14.99 1.47
C LEU A 161 14.14 14.31 2.49
N SER A 162 15.24 13.70 2.07
CA SER A 162 16.15 12.93 2.92
C SER A 162 16.70 13.72 4.13
N LYS A 163 16.80 15.06 3.99
CA LYS A 163 17.24 15.97 5.07
C LYS A 163 16.18 16.20 6.16
N SER A 164 14.94 15.78 5.94
CA SER A 164 13.81 16.00 6.85
C SER A 164 13.01 14.70 7.05
N PRO A 165 13.49 13.76 7.90
CA PRO A 165 12.83 12.47 8.11
C PRO A 165 11.35 12.54 8.44
N PRO A 166 10.86 13.45 9.29
CA PRO A 166 9.44 13.54 9.58
C PRO A 166 8.61 13.92 8.35
N LEU A 167 9.12 14.81 7.50
CA LEU A 167 8.42 15.25 6.29
C LEU A 167 8.34 14.13 5.25
N LEU A 168 9.41 13.35 5.09
CA LEU A 168 9.45 12.18 4.22
C LEU A 168 8.36 11.18 4.61
N VAL A 169 8.30 10.83 5.90
CA VAL A 169 7.29 9.89 6.41
C VAL A 169 5.88 10.47 6.29
N ALA A 170 5.70 11.79 6.52
CA ALA A 170 4.41 12.45 6.41
C ALA A 170 3.85 12.40 4.98
N VAL A 171 4.67 12.66 3.96
CA VAL A 171 4.28 12.56 2.55
C VAL A 171 3.91 11.12 2.21
N THR A 172 4.70 10.16 2.64
CA THR A 172 4.45 8.74 2.41
C THR A 172 3.14 8.29 3.06
N ALA A 173 2.91 8.65 4.32
CA ALA A 173 1.67 8.33 5.05
C ALA A 173 0.44 9.00 4.43
N SER A 174 0.57 10.23 3.94
CA SER A 174 -0.54 10.95 3.29
C SER A 174 -0.97 10.28 1.99
N LEU A 175 -0.02 9.87 1.15
CA LEU A 175 -0.31 9.15 -0.09
C LEU A 175 -0.89 7.76 0.18
N MET A 176 -0.45 7.10 1.25
CA MET A 176 -1.04 5.85 1.70
C MET A 176 -2.49 6.02 2.18
N ALA A 177 -2.78 7.10 2.91
CA ALA A 177 -4.14 7.44 3.34
C ALA A 177 -5.06 7.75 2.15
N LEU A 178 -4.56 8.46 1.13
CA LEU A 178 -5.29 8.69 -0.12
C LEU A 178 -5.57 7.38 -0.86
N GLY A 179 -4.59 6.48 -0.93
CA GLY A 179 -4.78 5.14 -1.47
C GLY A 179 -5.82 4.33 -0.68
N ALA A 180 -5.80 4.40 0.65
CA ALA A 180 -6.82 3.78 1.50
C ALA A 180 -8.22 4.34 1.22
N ALA A 181 -8.33 5.66 1.06
CA ALA A 181 -9.59 6.31 0.72
C ALA A 181 -10.15 5.85 -0.63
N SER A 182 -9.28 5.60 -1.63
CA SER A 182 -9.70 5.10 -2.93
C SER A 182 -10.34 3.71 -2.87
N VAL A 183 -9.99 2.88 -1.89
CA VAL A 183 -10.58 1.55 -1.68
C VAL A 183 -12.08 1.64 -1.36
N PHE A 184 -12.51 2.70 -0.65
CA PHE A 184 -13.93 2.91 -0.36
C PHE A 184 -14.74 3.30 -1.60
N ALA A 185 -14.09 3.89 -2.62
CA ALA A 185 -14.71 4.22 -3.90
C ALA A 185 -14.85 3.00 -4.84
N LEU A 186 -14.25 1.85 -4.51
CA LEU A 186 -14.43 0.62 -5.28
C LEU A 186 -15.90 0.17 -5.23
N PRO A 187 -16.49 -0.29 -6.34
CA PRO A 187 -17.83 -0.85 -6.36
C PRO A 187 -17.91 -2.09 -5.46
N SER A 188 -19.13 -2.46 -5.06
CA SER A 188 -19.34 -3.67 -4.26
C SER A 188 -18.86 -4.92 -5.00
N PRO A 189 -18.46 -5.99 -4.30
CA PRO A 189 -18.01 -7.24 -4.93
C PRO A 189 -19.04 -7.81 -5.91
N GLU A 190 -20.32 -7.69 -5.60
CA GLU A 190 -21.44 -8.15 -6.44
C GLU A 190 -21.47 -7.43 -7.79
N VAL A 191 -21.29 -6.11 -7.80
CA VAL A 191 -21.23 -5.30 -9.03
C VAL A 191 -19.97 -5.62 -9.85
N VAL A 192 -18.86 -5.90 -9.19
CA VAL A 192 -17.60 -6.28 -9.87
C VAL A 192 -17.76 -7.62 -10.56
N GLU A 193 -18.40 -8.59 -9.91
CA GLU A 193 -18.66 -9.92 -10.46
C GLU A 193 -19.66 -9.84 -11.63
N GLU A 194 -20.73 -9.06 -11.51
CA GLU A 194 -21.70 -8.82 -12.57
C GLU A 194 -21.05 -8.21 -13.82
N VAL A 195 -20.26 -7.15 -13.63
CA VAL A 195 -19.49 -6.51 -14.71
C VAL A 195 -18.50 -7.49 -15.39
N ALA A 196 -17.86 -8.36 -14.62
CA ALA A 196 -16.95 -9.36 -15.15
C ALA A 196 -17.67 -10.45 -15.96
N VAL A 197 -18.86 -10.86 -15.52
CA VAL A 197 -19.71 -11.85 -16.20
C VAL A 197 -20.29 -11.28 -17.50
N ASP A 198 -20.84 -10.08 -17.48
CA ASP A 198 -21.43 -9.41 -18.65
C ASP A 198 -20.35 -9.11 -19.70
N ALA A 199 -19.19 -8.68 -19.26
CA ALA A 199 -18.03 -8.49 -20.14
C ALA A 199 -17.54 -9.82 -20.78
N ALA A 200 -17.72 -10.95 -20.09
CA ALA A 200 -17.41 -12.27 -20.63
C ALA A 200 -18.42 -12.73 -21.67
N ARG A 201 -19.70 -12.38 -21.49
CA ARG A 201 -20.81 -12.70 -22.41
C ARG A 201 -20.84 -11.81 -23.64
N GLY A 202 -20.18 -10.65 -23.61
CA GLY A 202 -20.22 -9.66 -24.71
C GLY A 202 -21.54 -8.88 -24.75
N GLU A 203 -22.31 -8.89 -23.68
CA GLU A 203 -23.55 -8.13 -23.56
C GLU A 203 -23.25 -6.65 -23.26
N PRO A 204 -24.08 -5.71 -23.78
CA PRO A 204 -23.90 -4.30 -23.45
C PRO A 204 -24.22 -4.11 -21.96
N ILE A 205 -23.24 -3.60 -21.23
CA ILE A 205 -23.39 -3.29 -19.80
C ILE A 205 -24.31 -2.07 -19.70
N VAL A 206 -25.47 -2.24 -19.11
CA VAL A 206 -26.52 -1.21 -18.88
C VAL A 206 -26.12 -0.29 -17.71
#